data_2be415a231f40f22d4abbf06caeef87a
#
_entry.id   2be415a231f40f22d4abbf06caeef87a
#
_cell.length_a   1.000
_cell.length_b   1.000
_cell.length_c   1.000
_cell.angle_alpha   90.00
_cell.angle_beta   90.00
_cell.angle_gamma   90.00
#
_symmetry.space_group_name_H-M   'P 1'
#
loop_
_entity.id
_entity.type
_entity.pdbx_description
1 polymer ?
#
loop_
_entity_poly.entity_id
_entity_poly.type
_entity_poly.pdbx_seq_one_letter_code
_entity_poly.pdbx_strand_id
1 'polypeptide(L)'
;MAVTVMGSLALGSALALPGTATASSSSYLSHFSRVTNVASTVPANGDLNPYGITVVDGSVGKLVDGDTLVSNFNNSANLQGTGTTIVEIAPSGMVTTFAQIDKHHLPGPCPGGVGLTTALAALPGGWVVVGSLPTKDGMSPTARAGCLIVLNSAGTPVETWSGDSIKGPWDLTAVRSGGGAEIFVSNVLNGTVDHSPSTVDKGTVVRLDVRLAGTNPPQVVGSTVVGSGFAERTDPNALVVGPTGSALGEDGTLYVADTVKSRIAAIPLALTRSAPEPGGGITVSSDGALKGPLGMALAPNDDILTVNAGDGNAVETTPSGHQVASPKFDPAGAAGNLFGLTLAPHGRGVLFVDDGDNTLKVFGHK
;
A
#
# COMPACT_ATOMS: atom_id res chain seq x y z
N MET A 1 3.54 78.53 -39.83
CA MET A 1 2.57 77.44 -39.89
C MET A 1 2.87 76.47 -38.72
N ALA A 2 2.07 76.49 -37.68
CA ALA A 2 2.21 75.66 -36.50
C ALA A 2 1.19 74.54 -36.65
N VAL A 3 1.61 73.30 -36.53
CA VAL A 3 0.76 72.10 -36.50
C VAL A 3 0.74 71.54 -35.09
N THR A 4 -0.47 71.62 -34.48
CA THR A 4 -0.79 71.15 -33.14
C THR A 4 -1.18 69.67 -33.28
N VAL A 5 -0.46 68.77 -32.58
CA VAL A 5 -0.84 67.35 -32.47
C VAL A 5 -1.55 67.14 -31.15
N MET A 6 -2.85 66.78 -31.21
CA MET A 6 -3.64 66.30 -30.05
C MET A 6 -3.32 64.85 -29.75
N GLY A 7 -2.83 64.60 -28.55
CA GLY A 7 -2.63 63.26 -28.04
C GLY A 7 -3.89 62.77 -27.31
N SER A 8 -4.46 61.63 -27.72
CA SER A 8 -5.58 60.96 -27.07
C SER A 8 -5.07 60.05 -25.97
N LEU A 9 -5.44 60.29 -24.70
CA LEU A 9 -5.27 59.35 -23.60
C LEU A 9 -6.35 58.27 -23.67
N ALA A 10 -5.94 57.03 -23.89
CA ALA A 10 -6.79 55.87 -23.69
C ALA A 10 -6.69 55.39 -22.24
N LEU A 11 -7.77 55.51 -21.47
CA LEU A 11 -7.91 54.88 -20.16
C LEU A 11 -8.15 53.35 -20.39
N GLY A 12 -7.18 52.55 -20.09
CA GLY A 12 -7.33 51.09 -20.02
C GLY A 12 -7.97 50.67 -18.70
N SER A 13 -9.23 50.25 -18.73
CA SER A 13 -9.91 49.62 -17.61
C SER A 13 -9.40 48.18 -17.48
N ALA A 14 -8.62 47.90 -16.46
CA ALA A 14 -8.24 46.53 -16.09
C ALA A 14 -9.47 45.82 -15.48
N LEU A 15 -10.05 44.90 -16.23
CA LEU A 15 -11.02 43.93 -15.70
C LEU A 15 -10.26 42.95 -14.80
N ALA A 16 -10.43 43.07 -13.50
CA ALA A 16 -10.04 42.04 -12.54
C ALA A 16 -10.96 40.83 -12.75
N LEU A 17 -10.43 39.73 -13.24
CA LEU A 17 -11.10 38.44 -13.23
C LEU A 17 -11.34 38.00 -11.78
N PRO A 18 -12.56 37.60 -11.40
CA PRO A 18 -12.77 37.04 -10.08
C PRO A 18 -11.94 35.75 -9.97
N GLY A 19 -10.99 35.74 -9.05
CA GLY A 19 -10.28 34.53 -8.68
C GLY A 19 -11.32 33.50 -8.24
N THR A 20 -11.40 32.37 -8.93
CA THR A 20 -12.11 31.19 -8.45
C THR A 20 -11.46 30.77 -7.16
N ALA A 21 -12.10 31.11 -6.02
CA ALA A 21 -11.75 30.49 -4.75
C ALA A 21 -12.00 28.99 -4.93
N THR A 22 -10.94 28.21 -5.09
CA THR A 22 -11.02 26.77 -4.94
C THR A 22 -11.48 26.54 -3.50
N ALA A 23 -12.69 26.00 -3.34
CA ALA A 23 -13.15 25.54 -2.05
C ALA A 23 -12.08 24.52 -1.57
N SER A 24 -11.41 24.83 -0.46
CA SER A 24 -10.55 23.86 0.22
C SER A 24 -11.47 22.71 0.60
N SER A 25 -11.32 21.55 -0.05
CA SER A 25 -12.00 20.35 0.38
C SER A 25 -11.61 20.10 1.84
N SER A 26 -12.59 19.89 2.71
CA SER A 26 -12.29 19.58 4.11
C SER A 26 -11.51 18.27 4.14
N SER A 27 -10.46 18.19 4.97
CA SER A 27 -9.70 16.98 5.19
C SER A 27 -10.62 15.80 5.54
N TYR A 28 -10.46 14.67 4.86
CA TYR A 28 -11.25 13.46 5.11
C TYR A 28 -11.05 12.95 6.55
N LEU A 29 -9.79 12.93 7.03
CA LEU A 29 -9.49 12.49 8.39
C LEU A 29 -10.08 13.41 9.47
N SER A 30 -10.36 14.68 9.15
CA SER A 30 -10.95 15.61 10.10
C SER A 30 -12.40 15.29 10.48
N HIS A 31 -13.07 14.44 9.71
CA HIS A 31 -14.43 13.96 10.02
C HIS A 31 -14.46 12.91 11.15
N PHE A 32 -13.31 12.33 11.50
CA PHE A 32 -13.20 11.25 12.47
C PHE A 32 -12.40 11.72 13.70
N SER A 33 -12.61 11.05 14.83
CA SER A 33 -12.00 11.50 16.08
C SER A 33 -11.64 10.39 17.06
N ARG A 34 -11.95 9.13 16.72
CA ARG A 34 -11.77 8.03 17.64
C ARG A 34 -11.12 6.81 16.98
N VAL A 35 -10.09 6.28 17.63
CA VAL A 35 -9.56 4.94 17.34
C VAL A 35 -10.35 3.92 18.17
N THR A 36 -10.84 2.87 17.51
CA THR A 36 -11.55 1.76 18.14
C THR A 36 -10.91 0.45 17.70
N ASN A 37 -10.65 -0.43 18.65
CA ASN A 37 -10.19 -1.80 18.36
C ASN A 37 -11.38 -2.61 17.79
N VAL A 38 -11.15 -3.27 16.64
CA VAL A 38 -12.12 -4.16 16.00
C VAL A 38 -11.92 -5.58 16.49
N ALA A 39 -10.69 -6.11 16.35
CA ALA A 39 -10.35 -7.47 16.77
C ALA A 39 -8.84 -7.70 16.86
N SER A 40 -8.44 -8.77 17.54
CA SER A 40 -7.08 -9.33 17.41
C SER A 40 -6.89 -9.94 16.02
N THR A 41 -5.68 -9.81 15.46
CA THR A 41 -5.28 -10.41 14.19
C THR A 41 -4.55 -11.74 14.38
N VAL A 42 -4.37 -12.18 15.64
CA VAL A 42 -3.61 -13.38 15.99
C VAL A 42 -4.46 -14.64 15.77
N PRO A 43 -4.10 -15.50 14.81
CA PRO A 43 -4.81 -16.76 14.56
C PRO A 43 -4.42 -17.85 15.56
N ALA A 44 -5.07 -19.04 15.45
CA ALA A 44 -4.84 -20.16 16.34
C ALA A 44 -3.40 -20.71 16.31
N ASN A 45 -2.67 -20.56 15.22
CA ASN A 45 -1.24 -20.95 15.11
C ASN A 45 -0.29 -19.94 15.76
N GLY A 46 -0.81 -18.78 16.22
CA GLY A 46 -0.05 -17.77 16.94
C GLY A 46 0.78 -16.84 16.04
N ASP A 47 0.57 -16.81 14.72
CA ASP A 47 1.23 -15.85 13.84
C ASP A 47 0.91 -14.40 14.30
N LEU A 48 1.89 -13.52 14.18
CA LEU A 48 1.90 -12.15 14.73
C LEU A 48 2.24 -11.14 13.63
N ASN A 49 2.24 -9.88 14.02
CA ASN A 49 2.68 -8.76 13.20
C ASN A 49 1.81 -8.58 11.95
N PRO A 50 0.60 -8.00 12.10
CA PRO A 50 -0.33 -7.78 10.99
C PRO A 50 0.21 -6.69 10.06
N TYR A 51 0.40 -7.04 8.79
CA TYR A 51 0.96 -6.14 7.78
C TYR A 51 -0.05 -5.76 6.71
N GLY A 52 -0.52 -6.74 5.91
CA GLY A 52 -1.43 -6.50 4.80
C GLY A 52 -2.87 -6.38 5.26
N ILE A 53 -3.62 -5.51 4.59
CA ILE A 53 -5.04 -5.31 4.86
C ILE A 53 -5.78 -5.05 3.54
N THR A 54 -6.92 -5.71 3.35
CA THR A 54 -7.85 -5.41 2.26
C THR A 54 -9.28 -5.73 2.67
N VAL A 55 -10.24 -4.98 2.15
CA VAL A 55 -11.67 -5.25 2.34
C VAL A 55 -12.17 -6.15 1.21
N VAL A 56 -12.99 -7.14 1.54
CA VAL A 56 -13.64 -8.03 0.60
C VAL A 56 -14.80 -7.30 -0.09
N ASP A 57 -14.80 -7.28 -1.42
CA ASP A 57 -15.87 -6.74 -2.26
C ASP A 57 -16.63 -7.91 -2.92
N GLY A 58 -17.74 -8.30 -2.31
CA GLY A 58 -18.61 -9.38 -2.73
C GLY A 58 -18.25 -10.76 -2.15
N SER A 59 -19.28 -11.46 -1.67
CA SER A 59 -19.14 -12.79 -1.06
C SER A 59 -18.93 -13.89 -2.09
N VAL A 60 -17.84 -14.66 -1.92
CA VAL A 60 -17.53 -15.86 -2.75
C VAL A 60 -16.76 -16.89 -1.91
N GLY A 61 -17.25 -18.10 -1.83
CA GLY A 61 -16.62 -19.17 -1.05
C GLY A 61 -16.60 -18.86 0.45
N LYS A 62 -15.41 -18.76 1.04
CA LYS A 62 -15.25 -18.32 2.44
C LYS A 62 -15.29 -16.80 2.61
N LEU A 63 -14.99 -16.06 1.55
CA LEU A 63 -14.94 -14.60 1.59
C LEU A 63 -16.34 -14.02 1.80
N VAL A 64 -16.46 -13.09 2.74
CA VAL A 64 -17.72 -12.40 3.08
C VAL A 64 -17.61 -10.92 2.74
N ASP A 65 -18.60 -10.38 2.03
CA ASP A 65 -18.66 -8.97 1.65
C ASP A 65 -18.59 -8.04 2.87
N GLY A 66 -17.68 -7.07 2.82
CA GLY A 66 -17.43 -6.11 3.88
C GLY A 66 -16.50 -6.61 5.00
N ASP A 67 -16.11 -7.89 5.01
CA ASP A 67 -15.09 -8.39 5.93
C ASP A 67 -13.70 -7.91 5.51
N THR A 68 -12.78 -7.91 6.46
CA THR A 68 -11.40 -7.45 6.25
C THR A 68 -10.44 -8.63 6.31
N LEU A 69 -9.64 -8.82 5.26
CA LEU A 69 -8.51 -9.75 5.29
C LEU A 69 -7.27 -9.06 5.85
N VAL A 70 -6.55 -9.79 6.72
CA VAL A 70 -5.27 -9.32 7.28
C VAL A 70 -4.23 -10.43 7.18
N SER A 71 -3.05 -10.13 6.61
CA SER A 71 -1.89 -11.03 6.57
C SER A 71 -0.97 -10.78 7.76
N ASN A 72 -0.44 -11.87 8.37
CA ASN A 72 0.54 -11.80 9.44
C ASN A 72 1.94 -12.11 8.90
N PHE A 73 2.92 -11.24 9.23
CA PHE A 73 4.28 -11.32 8.70
C PHE A 73 5.20 -12.22 9.53
N ASN A 74 4.95 -12.33 10.84
CA ASN A 74 5.76 -13.08 11.77
C ASN A 74 5.06 -14.37 12.23
N ASN A 75 5.83 -15.40 12.56
CA ASN A 75 5.31 -16.58 13.22
C ASN A 75 5.10 -16.34 14.73
N SER A 76 4.64 -17.36 15.46
CA SER A 76 4.41 -17.29 16.91
C SER A 76 5.67 -17.01 17.76
N ALA A 77 6.87 -17.20 17.20
CA ALA A 77 8.14 -16.81 17.83
C ALA A 77 8.53 -15.35 17.49
N ASN A 78 7.66 -14.61 16.83
CA ASN A 78 7.87 -13.23 16.37
C ASN A 78 9.08 -13.05 15.43
N LEU A 79 9.35 -14.04 14.58
CA LEU A 79 10.40 -13.99 13.58
C LEU A 79 9.88 -13.35 12.29
N GLN A 80 10.49 -12.26 11.84
CA GLN A 80 10.05 -11.52 10.64
C GLN A 80 10.20 -12.36 9.37
N GLY A 81 9.22 -12.25 8.46
CA GLY A 81 9.23 -12.99 7.19
C GLY A 81 9.05 -14.50 7.34
N THR A 82 8.31 -14.92 8.36
CA THR A 82 8.01 -16.34 8.61
C THR A 82 6.52 -16.61 8.89
N GLY A 83 5.68 -15.57 8.89
CA GLY A 83 4.24 -15.69 9.02
C GLY A 83 3.60 -16.29 7.78
N THR A 84 2.52 -17.03 7.98
CA THR A 84 1.90 -17.88 6.94
C THR A 84 0.39 -17.71 6.86
N THR A 85 -0.20 -16.87 7.74
CA THR A 85 -1.65 -16.85 7.96
C THR A 85 -2.27 -15.56 7.45
N ILE A 86 -3.43 -15.71 6.81
CA ILE A 86 -4.37 -14.63 6.52
C ILE A 86 -5.61 -14.89 7.37
N VAL A 87 -6.00 -13.91 8.18
CA VAL A 87 -7.28 -13.93 8.91
C VAL A 87 -8.32 -13.10 8.18
N GLU A 88 -9.59 -13.49 8.31
CA GLU A 88 -10.76 -12.73 7.88
C GLU A 88 -11.50 -12.24 9.12
N ILE A 89 -11.78 -10.95 9.16
CA ILE A 89 -12.33 -10.24 10.32
C ILE A 89 -13.62 -9.53 9.91
N ALA A 90 -14.74 -9.98 10.48
CA ALA A 90 -16.02 -9.33 10.26
C ALA A 90 -16.10 -7.97 10.95
N PRO A 91 -16.95 -7.03 10.48
CA PRO A 91 -17.18 -5.75 11.17
C PRO A 91 -17.67 -5.89 12.61
N SER A 92 -18.21 -7.06 12.97
CA SER A 92 -18.61 -7.42 14.35
C SER A 92 -17.43 -7.78 15.27
N GLY A 93 -16.22 -7.93 14.71
CA GLY A 93 -15.04 -8.40 15.42
C GLY A 93 -14.89 -9.93 15.45
N MET A 94 -15.74 -10.70 14.75
CA MET A 94 -15.55 -12.14 14.60
C MET A 94 -14.36 -12.41 13.69
N VAL A 95 -13.44 -13.27 14.15
CA VAL A 95 -12.20 -13.61 13.44
C VAL A 95 -12.23 -15.06 13.00
N THR A 96 -11.91 -15.30 11.76
CA THR A 96 -11.71 -16.64 11.18
C THR A 96 -10.38 -16.74 10.45
N THR A 97 -9.83 -17.93 10.34
CA THR A 97 -8.64 -18.14 9.48
C THR A 97 -9.10 -18.36 8.04
N PHE A 98 -8.83 -17.38 7.18
CA PHE A 98 -9.07 -17.51 5.74
C PHE A 98 -8.12 -18.51 5.10
N ALA A 99 -6.80 -18.32 5.34
CA ALA A 99 -5.76 -19.19 4.81
C ALA A 99 -4.60 -19.38 5.80
N GLN A 100 -4.03 -20.59 5.81
CA GLN A 100 -2.72 -20.88 6.37
C GLN A 100 -1.89 -21.56 5.27
N ILE A 101 -0.84 -20.87 4.80
CA ILE A 101 -0.11 -21.26 3.60
C ILE A 101 1.07 -22.15 3.96
N ASP A 102 1.08 -23.38 3.44
CA ASP A 102 2.22 -24.29 3.59
C ASP A 102 3.21 -24.09 2.44
N LYS A 103 4.43 -23.69 2.76
CA LYS A 103 5.51 -23.50 1.78
C LYS A 103 5.88 -24.76 0.98
N HIS A 104 5.53 -25.95 1.47
CA HIS A 104 5.80 -27.23 0.80
C HIS A 104 4.70 -27.62 -0.21
N HIS A 105 3.57 -26.91 -0.21
CA HIS A 105 2.42 -27.16 -1.07
C HIS A 105 2.07 -25.97 -1.97
N LEU A 106 3.06 -25.15 -2.33
CA LEU A 106 2.87 -24.08 -3.30
C LEU A 106 2.74 -24.63 -4.72
N PRO A 107 1.83 -24.09 -5.56
CA PRO A 107 1.58 -24.59 -6.91
C PRO A 107 2.70 -24.28 -7.92
N GLY A 108 3.60 -23.38 -7.59
CA GLY A 108 4.71 -22.96 -8.44
C GLY A 108 5.88 -22.40 -7.63
N PRO A 109 6.90 -21.82 -8.30
CA PRO A 109 8.10 -21.35 -7.62
C PRO A 109 7.84 -20.14 -6.75
N CYS A 110 8.32 -20.22 -5.49
CA CYS A 110 8.47 -19.10 -4.57
C CYS A 110 9.84 -19.29 -3.88
N PRO A 111 10.92 -18.71 -4.42
CA PRO A 111 12.29 -19.17 -4.16
C PRO A 111 12.71 -19.22 -2.69
N GLY A 112 12.28 -18.24 -1.89
CA GLY A 112 12.59 -18.21 -0.45
C GLY A 112 11.54 -18.89 0.43
N GLY A 113 10.37 -19.24 -0.11
CA GLY A 113 9.23 -19.77 0.65
C GLY A 113 8.19 -18.75 1.04
N VAL A 114 7.59 -18.87 2.22
CA VAL A 114 6.46 -18.07 2.68
C VAL A 114 6.87 -17.18 3.86
N GLY A 115 6.56 -15.88 3.74
CA GLY A 115 6.64 -14.86 4.76
C GLY A 115 5.75 -13.70 4.29
N LEU A 116 4.48 -13.67 4.75
CA LEU A 116 3.43 -12.82 4.17
C LEU A 116 3.69 -11.35 4.44
N THR A 117 3.54 -10.50 3.41
CA THR A 117 3.84 -9.07 3.46
C THR A 117 2.59 -8.20 3.52
N THR A 118 2.78 -6.88 3.46
CA THR A 118 1.70 -5.89 3.33
C THR A 118 0.94 -6.05 2.00
N ALA A 119 1.60 -6.57 0.95
CA ALA A 119 1.00 -6.84 -0.35
C ALA A 119 -0.18 -7.82 -0.21
N LEU A 120 -1.40 -7.31 -0.18
CA LEU A 120 -2.63 -8.10 -0.04
C LEU A 120 -3.77 -7.43 -0.81
N ALA A 121 -4.41 -8.16 -1.72
CA ALA A 121 -5.60 -7.67 -2.42
C ALA A 121 -6.60 -8.79 -2.69
N ALA A 122 -7.89 -8.44 -2.58
CA ALA A 122 -9.00 -9.23 -3.09
C ALA A 122 -9.31 -8.83 -4.54
N LEU A 123 -9.35 -9.80 -5.44
CA LEU A 123 -9.66 -9.59 -6.85
C LEU A 123 -11.06 -10.10 -7.19
N PRO A 124 -11.66 -9.62 -8.30
CA PRO A 124 -12.93 -10.13 -8.78
C PRO A 124 -12.94 -11.66 -8.93
N GLY A 125 -14.07 -12.29 -8.58
CA GLY A 125 -14.23 -13.74 -8.65
C GLY A 125 -13.74 -14.51 -7.42
N GLY A 126 -13.41 -13.78 -6.34
CA GLY A 126 -13.00 -14.38 -5.06
C GLY A 126 -11.55 -14.85 -5.04
N TRP A 127 -10.71 -14.26 -5.87
CA TRP A 127 -9.26 -14.48 -5.83
C TRP A 127 -8.61 -13.55 -4.81
N VAL A 128 -7.59 -14.04 -4.11
CA VAL A 128 -6.77 -13.23 -3.19
C VAL A 128 -5.33 -13.33 -3.60
N VAL A 129 -4.63 -12.21 -3.72
CA VAL A 129 -3.20 -12.14 -4.00
C VAL A 129 -2.48 -11.64 -2.77
N VAL A 130 -1.43 -12.36 -2.34
CA VAL A 130 -0.60 -11.96 -1.20
C VAL A 130 0.87 -12.06 -1.55
N GLY A 131 1.65 -11.07 -1.10
CA GLY A 131 3.10 -11.04 -1.24
C GLY A 131 3.80 -11.93 -0.22
N SER A 132 5.00 -12.38 -0.60
CA SER A 132 5.91 -13.11 0.28
C SER A 132 7.31 -12.52 0.20
N LEU A 133 7.89 -12.18 1.35
CA LEU A 133 9.29 -11.78 1.54
C LEU A 133 9.86 -12.60 2.71
N PRO A 134 10.31 -13.84 2.44
CA PRO A 134 10.63 -14.79 3.49
C PRO A 134 12.04 -14.63 4.03
N THR A 135 12.20 -15.01 5.30
CA THR A 135 13.50 -15.21 5.94
C THR A 135 13.62 -16.64 6.49
N LYS A 136 14.83 -17.00 6.91
CA LYS A 136 15.07 -18.26 7.61
C LYS A 136 14.89 -18.13 9.12
N ASP A 137 15.24 -16.97 9.69
CA ASP A 137 15.43 -16.78 11.13
C ASP A 137 14.93 -15.40 11.64
N GLY A 138 14.16 -14.69 10.83
CA GLY A 138 13.67 -13.35 11.18
C GLY A 138 14.64 -12.21 10.90
N MET A 139 15.81 -12.50 10.34
CA MET A 139 16.88 -11.51 10.15
C MET A 139 17.09 -11.18 8.68
N SER A 140 17.29 -9.89 8.37
CA SER A 140 17.49 -9.43 6.99
C SER A 140 18.63 -10.10 6.22
N PRO A 141 19.78 -10.54 6.81
CA PRO A 141 20.78 -11.30 6.06
C PRO A 141 20.29 -12.64 5.51
N THR A 142 19.24 -13.20 6.07
CA THR A 142 18.64 -14.46 5.61
C THR A 142 17.42 -14.28 4.71
N ALA A 143 17.03 -13.01 4.43
CA ALA A 143 15.96 -12.72 3.48
C ALA A 143 16.28 -13.28 2.09
N ARG A 144 15.28 -13.83 1.43
CA ARG A 144 15.40 -14.42 0.09
C ARG A 144 14.28 -13.89 -0.81
N ALA A 145 14.53 -13.97 -2.11
CA ALA A 145 13.51 -13.61 -3.08
C ALA A 145 12.23 -14.44 -2.83
N GLY A 146 11.13 -13.71 -2.77
CA GLY A 146 9.80 -14.27 -2.57
C GLY A 146 9.01 -14.39 -3.87
N CYS A 147 7.70 -14.20 -3.75
CA CYS A 147 6.75 -14.29 -4.85
C CYS A 147 5.44 -13.57 -4.48
N LEU A 148 4.51 -13.48 -5.41
CA LEU A 148 3.08 -13.29 -5.12
C LEU A 148 2.41 -14.66 -5.14
N ILE A 149 1.58 -14.94 -4.15
CA ILE A 149 0.80 -16.16 -4.01
C ILE A 149 -0.66 -15.85 -4.30
N VAL A 150 -1.26 -16.57 -5.21
CA VAL A 150 -2.68 -16.45 -5.54
C VAL A 150 -3.47 -17.53 -4.86
N LEU A 151 -4.50 -17.14 -4.12
CA LEU A 151 -5.41 -18.04 -3.43
C LEU A 151 -6.80 -17.98 -4.08
N ASN A 152 -7.50 -19.10 -4.07
CA ASN A 152 -8.91 -19.13 -4.40
C ASN A 152 -9.78 -18.70 -3.21
N SER A 153 -11.09 -18.59 -3.43
CA SER A 153 -12.06 -18.19 -2.40
C SER A 153 -12.21 -19.15 -1.21
N ALA A 154 -11.56 -20.32 -1.26
CA ALA A 154 -11.45 -21.26 -0.14
C ALA A 154 -10.15 -21.08 0.67
N GLY A 155 -9.30 -20.10 0.30
CA GLY A 155 -8.01 -19.86 0.93
C GLY A 155 -6.92 -20.84 0.52
N THR A 156 -7.08 -21.54 -0.60
CA THR A 156 -6.09 -22.51 -1.11
C THR A 156 -5.19 -21.85 -2.14
N PRO A 157 -3.85 -21.95 -2.03
CA PRO A 157 -2.93 -21.50 -3.07
C PRO A 157 -3.17 -22.26 -4.39
N VAL A 158 -3.31 -21.51 -5.49
CA VAL A 158 -3.60 -22.06 -6.83
C VAL A 158 -2.59 -21.62 -7.89
N GLU A 159 -1.83 -20.56 -7.63
CA GLU A 159 -0.82 -20.03 -8.53
C GLU A 159 0.25 -19.28 -7.73
N THR A 160 1.48 -19.16 -8.27
CA THR A 160 2.52 -18.27 -7.75
C THR A 160 3.15 -17.48 -8.89
N TRP A 161 3.39 -16.18 -8.65
CA TRP A 161 4.06 -15.32 -9.62
C TRP A 161 5.41 -14.88 -9.04
N SER A 162 6.48 -15.29 -9.68
CA SER A 162 7.86 -14.98 -9.27
C SER A 162 8.71 -14.64 -10.49
N GLY A 163 9.91 -14.13 -10.29
CA GLY A 163 10.86 -13.82 -11.34
C GLY A 163 11.68 -12.59 -11.02
N ASP A 164 12.47 -12.11 -11.98
CA ASP A 164 13.45 -11.04 -11.77
C ASP A 164 12.83 -9.70 -11.37
N SER A 165 11.59 -9.45 -11.76
CA SER A 165 10.84 -8.24 -11.38
C SER A 165 10.11 -8.34 -10.03
N ILE A 166 10.02 -9.53 -9.42
CA ILE A 166 9.34 -9.74 -8.13
C ILE A 166 10.31 -10.47 -7.19
N LYS A 167 11.08 -9.70 -6.41
CA LYS A 167 12.05 -10.23 -5.45
C LYS A 167 11.58 -10.12 -4.01
N GLY A 168 11.10 -8.94 -3.64
CA GLY A 168 10.54 -8.69 -2.32
C GLY A 168 9.28 -7.85 -2.45
N PRO A 169 8.14 -8.44 -2.83
CA PRO A 169 6.88 -7.71 -2.91
C PRO A 169 6.50 -7.20 -1.52
N TRP A 170 6.63 -5.88 -1.33
CA TRP A 170 6.39 -5.25 -0.04
C TRP A 170 4.90 -4.94 0.14
N ASP A 171 4.32 -4.21 -0.82
CA ASP A 171 2.90 -3.87 -0.87
C ASP A 171 2.37 -3.98 -2.30
N LEU A 172 1.06 -3.96 -2.48
CA LEU A 172 0.43 -3.93 -3.79
C LEU A 172 -0.89 -3.15 -3.79
N THR A 173 -1.17 -2.55 -4.94
CA THR A 173 -2.47 -1.96 -5.28
C THR A 173 -3.05 -2.67 -6.49
N ALA A 174 -4.28 -3.15 -6.41
CA ALA A 174 -4.98 -3.80 -7.51
C ALA A 174 -6.18 -2.97 -7.95
N VAL A 175 -6.32 -2.78 -9.27
CA VAL A 175 -7.47 -2.10 -9.87
C VAL A 175 -8.08 -2.95 -10.97
N ARG A 176 -9.39 -2.89 -11.13
CA ARG A 176 -10.09 -3.57 -12.22
C ARG A 176 -9.72 -2.92 -13.55
N SER A 177 -9.44 -3.73 -14.57
CA SER A 177 -9.11 -3.27 -15.92
C SER A 177 -9.74 -4.18 -16.95
N GLY A 178 -10.76 -3.70 -17.65
CA GLY A 178 -11.47 -4.50 -18.65
C GLY A 178 -11.99 -5.83 -18.09
N GLY A 179 -11.56 -6.96 -18.66
CA GLY A 179 -11.86 -8.32 -18.18
C GLY A 179 -10.83 -8.89 -17.20
N GLY A 180 -9.97 -8.04 -16.61
CA GLY A 180 -8.87 -8.44 -15.75
C GLY A 180 -8.61 -7.47 -14.60
N ALA A 181 -7.35 -7.37 -14.21
CA ALA A 181 -6.85 -6.43 -13.21
C ALA A 181 -5.45 -5.95 -13.58
N GLU A 182 -5.14 -4.71 -13.22
CA GLU A 182 -3.78 -4.19 -13.15
C GLU A 182 -3.33 -4.25 -11.69
N ILE A 183 -2.18 -4.83 -11.42
CA ILE A 183 -1.62 -4.91 -10.07
C ILE A 183 -0.28 -4.17 -10.06
N PHE A 184 -0.17 -3.16 -9.22
CA PHE A 184 1.07 -2.44 -8.98
C PHE A 184 1.73 -3.00 -7.72
N VAL A 185 2.95 -3.49 -7.83
CA VAL A 185 3.71 -4.11 -6.75
C VAL A 185 4.91 -3.24 -6.43
N SER A 186 4.98 -2.70 -5.22
CA SER A 186 6.22 -2.13 -4.70
C SER A 186 7.17 -3.26 -4.33
N ASN A 187 8.41 -3.18 -4.83
CA ASN A 187 9.32 -4.30 -4.79
C ASN A 187 10.70 -3.88 -4.27
N VAL A 188 11.10 -4.48 -3.18
CA VAL A 188 12.38 -4.30 -2.48
C VAL A 188 13.29 -5.51 -2.68
N LEU A 189 14.38 -5.60 -1.94
CA LEU A 189 15.34 -6.69 -1.99
C LEU A 189 16.16 -6.71 -3.29
N ASN A 190 16.37 -5.55 -3.90
CA ASN A 190 17.16 -5.39 -5.12
C ASN A 190 18.64 -5.09 -4.83
N GLY A 191 19.22 -5.78 -3.85
CA GLY A 191 20.61 -5.64 -3.42
C GLY A 191 20.78 -5.10 -2.00
N THR A 192 19.70 -4.90 -1.25
CA THR A 192 19.73 -4.40 0.14
C THR A 192 20.53 -5.29 1.07
N VAL A 193 20.39 -6.61 0.97
CA VAL A 193 21.09 -7.56 1.85
C VAL A 193 22.60 -7.50 1.63
N ASP A 194 23.04 -7.46 0.38
CA ASP A 194 24.46 -7.42 0.02
C ASP A 194 25.15 -6.10 0.40
N HIS A 195 24.37 -5.02 0.54
CA HIS A 195 24.87 -3.68 0.87
C HIS A 195 24.52 -3.25 2.29
N SER A 196 23.90 -4.11 3.10
CA SER A 196 23.51 -3.80 4.48
C SER A 196 24.71 -3.34 5.34
N PRO A 197 24.55 -2.27 6.14
CA PRO A 197 23.35 -1.48 6.42
C PRO A 197 23.13 -0.28 5.48
N SER A 198 23.88 -0.16 4.38
CA SER A 198 23.83 0.98 3.48
C SER A 198 22.53 1.01 2.68
N THR A 199 22.06 2.21 2.37
CA THR A 199 20.96 2.46 1.45
C THR A 199 21.42 2.28 0.01
N VAL A 200 20.58 1.64 -0.83
CA VAL A 200 20.77 1.54 -2.28
C VAL A 200 19.54 2.07 -3.01
N ASP A 201 19.73 2.74 -4.15
CA ASP A 201 18.62 3.29 -4.95
C ASP A 201 18.22 2.28 -6.05
N LYS A 202 17.69 1.12 -5.64
CA LYS A 202 17.33 0.01 -6.53
C LYS A 202 15.88 -0.50 -6.39
N GLY A 203 15.11 0.07 -5.45
CA GLY A 203 13.69 -0.27 -5.29
C GLY A 203 12.91 0.04 -6.57
N THR A 204 11.92 -0.80 -6.87
CA THR A 204 11.10 -0.70 -8.08
C THR A 204 9.62 -0.77 -7.77
N VAL A 205 8.81 -0.28 -8.71
CA VAL A 205 7.37 -0.55 -8.77
C VAL A 205 7.08 -1.26 -10.09
N VAL A 206 6.40 -2.40 -10.01
CA VAL A 206 6.09 -3.25 -11.15
C VAL A 206 4.58 -3.26 -11.38
N ARG A 207 4.13 -3.01 -12.60
CA ARG A 207 2.75 -3.27 -13.03
C ARG A 207 2.68 -4.68 -13.61
N LEU A 208 1.71 -5.45 -13.14
CA LEU A 208 1.33 -6.75 -13.69
C LEU A 208 -0.04 -6.61 -14.36
N ASP A 209 -0.09 -6.95 -15.64
CA ASP A 209 -1.34 -7.04 -16.39
C ASP A 209 -1.90 -8.46 -16.16
N VAL A 210 -3.04 -8.56 -15.48
CA VAL A 210 -3.62 -9.84 -15.03
C VAL A 210 -4.92 -10.11 -15.75
N ARG A 211 -5.01 -11.26 -16.42
CA ARG A 211 -6.24 -11.77 -17.02
C ARG A 211 -7.00 -12.61 -16.01
N LEU A 212 -8.30 -12.30 -15.86
CA LEU A 212 -9.26 -13.10 -15.09
C LEU A 212 -10.17 -13.85 -16.07
N ALA A 213 -10.24 -15.17 -15.96
CA ALA A 213 -10.96 -16.04 -16.92
C ALA A 213 -11.91 -16.99 -16.18
N GLY A 214 -13.03 -16.47 -15.69
CA GLY A 214 -14.03 -17.23 -14.97
C GLY A 214 -13.48 -17.91 -13.71
N THR A 215 -13.56 -19.23 -13.66
CA THR A 215 -13.09 -20.04 -12.51
C THR A 215 -11.63 -20.50 -12.64
N ASN A 216 -10.95 -20.19 -13.74
CA ASN A 216 -9.52 -20.49 -13.87
C ASN A 216 -8.68 -19.53 -13.05
N PRO A 217 -7.53 -19.98 -12.51
CA PRO A 217 -6.63 -19.09 -11.79
C PRO A 217 -6.22 -17.86 -12.61
N PRO A 218 -6.11 -16.69 -11.99
CA PRO A 218 -5.61 -15.48 -12.62
C PRO A 218 -4.24 -15.69 -13.26
N GLN A 219 -4.01 -15.10 -14.42
CA GLN A 219 -2.75 -15.25 -15.16
C GLN A 219 -2.12 -13.89 -15.45
N VAL A 220 -0.84 -13.73 -15.13
CA VAL A 220 -0.04 -12.58 -15.57
C VAL A 220 0.20 -12.71 -17.07
N VAL A 221 -0.28 -11.73 -17.84
CA VAL A 221 -0.11 -11.67 -19.30
C VAL A 221 0.86 -10.58 -19.73
N GLY A 222 1.25 -9.69 -18.82
CA GLY A 222 2.25 -8.65 -19.00
C GLY A 222 2.89 -8.24 -17.68
N SER A 223 4.15 -7.79 -17.74
CA SER A 223 4.88 -7.24 -16.60
C SER A 223 5.73 -6.07 -17.06
N THR A 224 5.60 -4.92 -16.42
CA THR A 224 6.31 -3.69 -16.74
C THR A 224 6.81 -3.02 -15.47
N VAL A 225 8.12 -2.71 -15.41
CA VAL A 225 8.64 -1.82 -14.36
C VAL A 225 8.17 -0.41 -14.67
N VAL A 226 7.31 0.15 -13.83
CA VAL A 226 6.74 1.50 -14.03
C VAL A 226 7.43 2.57 -13.19
N GLY A 227 8.18 2.19 -12.15
CA GLY A 227 9.00 3.08 -11.34
C GLY A 227 10.30 2.42 -10.92
N SER A 228 11.40 3.17 -10.86
CA SER A 228 12.73 2.65 -10.47
C SER A 228 13.58 3.70 -9.77
N GLY A 229 14.60 3.24 -9.04
CA GLY A 229 15.51 4.14 -8.34
C GLY A 229 14.97 4.62 -6.99
N PHE A 230 14.02 3.89 -6.40
CA PHE A 230 13.62 4.12 -5.02
C PHE A 230 14.73 3.69 -4.06
N ALA A 231 14.91 4.47 -3.01
CA ALA A 231 15.84 4.10 -1.94
C ALA A 231 15.31 2.88 -1.18
N GLU A 232 16.18 1.92 -0.92
CA GLU A 232 15.85 0.74 -0.09
C GLU A 232 17.00 0.39 0.84
N ARG A 233 16.70 -0.14 2.03
CA ARG A 233 17.68 -0.59 3.01
C ARG A 233 17.10 -1.68 3.89
N THR A 234 17.99 -2.42 4.58
CA THR A 234 17.57 -3.28 5.68
C THR A 234 17.06 -2.45 6.86
N ASP A 235 16.09 -2.97 7.57
CA ASP A 235 15.46 -2.29 8.71
C ASP A 235 15.19 -3.30 9.84
N PRO A 236 15.56 -3.01 11.09
CA PRO A 236 15.36 -3.96 12.19
C PRO A 236 13.88 -4.17 12.55
N ASN A 237 13.01 -3.19 12.28
CA ASN A 237 11.58 -3.25 12.63
C ASN A 237 10.71 -3.80 11.50
N ALA A 238 11.16 -3.69 10.24
CA ALA A 238 10.37 -4.07 9.07
C ALA A 238 11.15 -4.93 8.07
N LEU A 239 12.24 -5.56 8.49
CA LEU A 239 13.15 -6.41 7.71
C LEU A 239 13.87 -5.64 6.59
N VAL A 240 13.13 -5.09 5.64
CA VAL A 240 13.58 -4.25 4.53
C VAL A 240 12.54 -3.19 4.27
N VAL A 241 12.94 -1.94 4.10
CA VAL A 241 12.08 -0.83 3.69
C VAL A 241 12.59 -0.21 2.40
N GLY A 242 11.67 0.31 1.61
CA GLY A 242 11.97 0.94 0.32
C GLY A 242 10.76 1.69 -0.20
N PRO A 243 10.34 1.48 -1.47
CA PRO A 243 8.98 1.77 -1.88
C PRO A 243 8.05 0.80 -1.15
N THR A 244 7.04 1.33 -0.46
CA THR A 244 6.12 0.56 0.36
C THR A 244 4.69 0.73 -0.14
N GLY A 245 3.78 1.31 0.64
CA GLY A 245 2.39 1.48 0.24
C GLY A 245 2.22 2.22 -1.07
N SER A 246 1.20 1.85 -1.82
CA SER A 246 0.85 2.54 -3.07
C SER A 246 -0.66 2.69 -3.24
N ALA A 247 -1.08 3.71 -4.01
CA ALA A 247 -2.48 3.93 -4.34
C ALA A 247 -2.60 4.61 -5.72
N LEU A 248 -3.56 4.18 -6.53
CA LEU A 248 -3.78 4.69 -7.89
C LEU A 248 -4.86 5.77 -7.90
N GLY A 249 -4.51 6.97 -8.34
CA GLY A 249 -5.45 8.06 -8.58
C GLY A 249 -6.34 7.84 -9.82
N GLU A 250 -7.49 8.51 -9.86
CA GLU A 250 -8.43 8.41 -10.99
C GLU A 250 -7.80 8.91 -12.31
N ASP A 251 -6.81 9.80 -12.25
CA ASP A 251 -6.03 10.29 -13.39
C ASP A 251 -4.98 9.30 -13.91
N GLY A 252 -4.84 8.13 -13.28
CA GLY A 252 -3.84 7.12 -13.60
C GLY A 252 -2.45 7.39 -13.03
N THR A 253 -2.32 8.36 -12.11
CA THR A 253 -1.09 8.58 -11.34
C THR A 253 -1.04 7.57 -10.18
N LEU A 254 0.04 6.80 -10.10
CA LEU A 254 0.29 5.94 -8.94
C LEU A 254 1.11 6.72 -7.91
N TYR A 255 0.55 6.89 -6.72
CA TYR A 255 1.27 7.41 -5.56
C TYR A 255 1.99 6.26 -4.85
N VAL A 256 3.19 6.53 -4.33
CA VAL A 256 4.04 5.55 -3.66
C VAL A 256 4.65 6.16 -2.41
N ALA A 257 4.54 5.47 -1.30
CA ALA A 257 5.26 5.81 -0.07
C ALA A 257 6.73 5.42 -0.22
N ASP A 258 7.61 6.41 -0.32
CA ASP A 258 9.07 6.25 -0.31
C ASP A 258 9.54 6.39 1.14
N THR A 259 9.46 5.29 1.89
CA THR A 259 9.68 5.23 3.34
C THR A 259 11.06 5.74 3.74
N VAL A 260 12.09 5.30 3.02
CA VAL A 260 13.50 5.65 3.33
C VAL A 260 13.73 7.16 3.21
N LYS A 261 13.13 7.80 2.20
CA LYS A 261 13.25 9.25 1.97
C LYS A 261 12.16 10.07 2.66
N SER A 262 11.28 9.43 3.43
CA SER A 262 10.18 10.09 4.18
C SER A 262 9.31 11.00 3.30
N ARG A 263 8.88 10.48 2.13
CA ARG A 263 8.12 11.25 1.14
C ARG A 263 7.03 10.42 0.48
N ILE A 264 6.12 11.11 -0.18
CA ILE A 264 5.19 10.54 -1.15
C ILE A 264 5.74 10.88 -2.55
N ALA A 265 5.89 9.86 -3.38
CA ALA A 265 6.29 9.99 -4.78
C ALA A 265 5.11 9.68 -5.71
N ALA A 266 5.13 10.25 -6.93
CA ALA A 266 4.18 9.98 -7.99
C ALA A 266 4.84 9.32 -9.19
N ILE A 267 4.14 8.37 -9.80
CA ILE A 267 4.46 7.76 -11.09
C ILE A 267 3.29 8.09 -12.03
N PRO A 268 3.39 9.15 -12.85
CA PRO A 268 2.33 9.53 -13.78
C PRO A 268 2.10 8.47 -14.86
N LEU A 269 0.86 8.39 -15.36
CA LEU A 269 0.47 7.47 -16.43
C LEU A 269 0.81 5.99 -16.13
N ALA A 270 0.72 5.58 -14.87
CA ALA A 270 1.17 4.27 -14.41
C ALA A 270 0.49 3.10 -15.14
N LEU A 271 -0.77 3.27 -15.56
CA LEU A 271 -1.54 2.28 -16.32
C LEU A 271 -1.03 2.05 -17.75
N THR A 272 -0.38 3.04 -18.37
CA THR A 272 -0.08 3.00 -19.80
C THR A 272 1.41 3.11 -20.13
N ARG A 273 2.24 3.48 -19.16
CA ARG A 273 3.67 3.66 -19.45
C ARG A 273 4.37 2.32 -19.71
N SER A 274 5.33 2.35 -20.61
CA SER A 274 6.14 1.20 -21.03
C SER A 274 7.59 1.25 -20.53
N ALA A 275 7.95 2.32 -19.81
CA ALA A 275 9.28 2.50 -19.22
C ALA A 275 9.15 3.09 -17.81
N PRO A 276 10.11 2.82 -16.91
CA PRO A 276 10.02 3.29 -15.53
C PRO A 276 10.14 4.82 -15.43
N GLU A 277 9.41 5.41 -14.47
CA GLU A 277 9.74 6.73 -13.93
C GLU A 277 11.01 6.58 -13.12
N PRO A 278 12.10 7.30 -13.46
CA PRO A 278 13.39 7.15 -12.80
C PRO A 278 13.45 7.89 -11.46
N GLY A 279 14.55 7.70 -10.71
CA GLY A 279 14.88 8.47 -9.52
C GLY A 279 13.93 8.30 -8.34
N GLY A 280 13.13 7.22 -8.35
CA GLY A 280 12.12 6.95 -7.35
C GLY A 280 10.85 7.79 -7.53
N GLY A 281 10.51 8.18 -8.76
CA GLY A 281 9.30 8.96 -9.04
C GLY A 281 9.44 10.47 -8.74
N ILE A 282 8.37 11.21 -9.04
CA ILE A 282 8.26 12.65 -8.81
C ILE A 282 7.81 12.91 -7.38
N THR A 283 8.52 13.75 -6.62
CA THR A 283 8.12 14.08 -5.24
C THR A 283 6.81 14.87 -5.23
N VAL A 284 5.81 14.35 -4.53
CA VAL A 284 4.53 15.03 -4.25
C VAL A 284 4.65 15.81 -2.94
N SER A 285 5.07 15.15 -1.86
CA SER A 285 5.24 15.74 -0.54
C SER A 285 6.40 15.07 0.18
N SER A 286 7.12 15.81 1.00
CA SER A 286 8.22 15.29 1.81
C SER A 286 8.30 15.99 3.16
N ASP A 287 8.96 15.36 4.12
CA ASP A 287 9.20 15.90 5.44
C ASP A 287 7.88 16.28 6.20
N GLY A 288 7.92 17.31 7.02
CA GLY A 288 6.76 17.78 7.79
C GLY A 288 6.20 16.71 8.73
N ALA A 289 4.93 16.35 8.55
CA ALA A 289 4.26 15.29 9.30
C ALA A 289 4.62 13.88 8.80
N LEU A 290 5.21 13.71 7.62
CA LEU A 290 5.67 12.41 7.12
C LEU A 290 6.90 11.95 7.91
N LYS A 291 6.82 10.76 8.50
CA LYS A 291 7.89 10.12 9.30
C LYS A 291 8.05 8.65 8.90
N GLY A 292 8.59 8.44 7.69
CA GLY A 292 8.67 7.11 7.11
C GLY A 292 7.27 6.56 6.77
N PRO A 293 6.56 7.13 5.77
CA PRO A 293 5.24 6.63 5.39
C PRO A 293 5.34 5.19 4.93
N LEU A 294 4.39 4.33 5.34
CA LEU A 294 4.30 2.91 5.00
C LEU A 294 3.05 2.61 4.17
N GLY A 295 1.97 2.15 4.80
CA GLY A 295 0.73 1.84 4.10
C GLY A 295 0.10 3.07 3.48
N MET A 296 -0.64 2.90 2.38
CA MET A 296 -1.27 3.99 1.64
C MET A 296 -2.65 3.61 1.12
N ALA A 297 -3.57 4.58 1.15
CA ALA A 297 -4.87 4.51 0.48
C ALA A 297 -5.25 5.89 -0.03
N LEU A 298 -6.23 5.98 -0.96
CA LEU A 298 -6.85 7.26 -1.31
C LEU A 298 -8.15 7.45 -0.55
N ALA A 299 -8.36 8.65 -0.06
CA ALA A 299 -9.63 9.10 0.49
C ALA A 299 -10.64 9.37 -0.65
N PRO A 300 -11.96 9.45 -0.35
CA PRO A 300 -12.98 9.77 -1.35
C PRO A 300 -12.89 11.17 -1.98
N ASN A 301 -12.06 12.05 -1.41
CA ASN A 301 -11.74 13.39 -1.92
C ASN A 301 -10.41 13.41 -2.69
N ASP A 302 -9.88 12.23 -3.07
CA ASP A 302 -8.60 11.99 -3.75
C ASP A 302 -7.35 12.32 -2.93
N ASP A 303 -7.49 12.72 -1.66
CA ASP A 303 -6.36 12.94 -0.79
C ASP A 303 -5.67 11.60 -0.45
N ILE A 304 -4.35 11.66 -0.34
CA ILE A 304 -3.49 10.51 -0.08
C ILE A 304 -3.40 10.31 1.43
N LEU A 305 -3.84 9.15 1.90
CA LEU A 305 -3.73 8.73 3.30
C LEU A 305 -2.51 7.84 3.46
N THR A 306 -1.65 8.14 4.44
CA THR A 306 -0.52 7.28 4.81
C THR A 306 -0.47 7.09 6.31
N VAL A 307 0.12 5.98 6.77
CA VAL A 307 0.53 5.79 8.16
C VAL A 307 2.06 5.89 8.27
N ASN A 308 2.53 6.47 9.36
CA ASN A 308 3.95 6.64 9.61
C ASN A 308 4.54 5.48 10.41
N ALA A 309 5.68 4.96 9.96
CA ALA A 309 6.49 4.03 10.74
C ALA A 309 7.10 4.67 11.98
N GLY A 310 7.36 5.99 11.94
CA GLY A 310 8.22 6.65 12.92
C GLY A 310 7.53 7.19 14.17
N ASP A 311 6.21 7.42 14.14
CA ASP A 311 5.55 8.17 15.23
C ASP A 311 4.10 7.78 15.53
N GLY A 312 3.55 6.76 14.87
CA GLY A 312 2.16 6.30 15.10
C GLY A 312 1.07 7.26 14.63
N ASN A 313 1.37 8.20 13.75
CA ASN A 313 0.40 9.10 13.12
C ASN A 313 -0.03 8.57 11.75
N ALA A 314 -1.25 8.92 11.33
CA ALA A 314 -1.60 8.96 9.92
C ALA A 314 -1.37 10.37 9.38
N VAL A 315 -1.15 10.50 8.08
CA VAL A 315 -1.02 11.79 7.39
C VAL A 315 -1.94 11.81 6.18
N GLU A 316 -2.73 12.86 6.05
CA GLU A 316 -3.51 13.15 4.84
C GLU A 316 -2.80 14.25 4.04
N THR A 317 -2.55 13.94 2.79
CA THR A 317 -1.80 14.81 1.86
C THR A 317 -2.63 14.99 0.59
N THR A 318 -2.84 16.23 0.16
CA THR A 318 -3.52 16.49 -1.12
C THR A 318 -2.67 16.03 -2.31
N PRO A 319 -3.24 15.76 -3.49
CA PRO A 319 -2.47 15.48 -4.70
C PRO A 319 -1.48 16.60 -5.08
N SER A 320 -1.72 17.83 -4.63
CA SER A 320 -0.80 18.96 -4.82
C SER A 320 0.33 19.02 -3.78
N GLY A 321 0.39 18.08 -2.82
CA GLY A 321 1.47 17.92 -1.85
C GLY A 321 1.28 18.61 -0.51
N HIS A 322 0.13 19.22 -0.24
CA HIS A 322 -0.16 19.86 1.05
C HIS A 322 -0.59 18.82 2.09
N GLN A 323 0.12 18.71 3.20
CA GLN A 323 -0.26 17.90 4.34
C GLN A 323 -1.35 18.64 5.13
N VAL A 324 -2.57 18.12 5.11
CA VAL A 324 -3.78 18.82 5.61
C VAL A 324 -4.27 18.28 6.95
N ALA A 325 -3.89 17.06 7.33
CA ALA A 325 -4.18 16.49 8.65
C ALA A 325 -3.11 15.47 9.06
N SER A 326 -2.92 15.33 10.38
CA SER A 326 -2.02 14.31 10.95
C SER A 326 -2.54 13.81 12.32
N PRO A 327 -3.66 13.05 12.33
CA PRO A 327 -4.18 12.49 13.58
C PRO A 327 -3.31 11.34 14.09
N LYS A 328 -3.34 11.15 15.42
CA LYS A 328 -2.71 10.02 16.08
C LYS A 328 -3.55 8.76 15.91
N PHE A 329 -3.00 7.73 15.25
CA PHE A 329 -3.63 6.42 15.08
C PHE A 329 -3.21 5.44 16.18
N ASP A 330 -1.90 5.40 16.50
CA ASP A 330 -1.42 4.65 17.65
C ASP A 330 -1.12 5.59 18.83
N PRO A 331 -1.93 5.57 19.91
CA PRO A 331 -1.71 6.41 21.08
C PRO A 331 -0.38 6.12 21.80
N ALA A 332 0.14 4.90 21.72
CA ALA A 332 1.43 4.55 22.27
C ALA A 332 2.57 5.25 21.52
N GLY A 333 2.36 5.58 20.24
CA GLY A 333 3.27 6.38 19.43
C GLY A 333 4.62 5.73 19.18
N ALA A 334 4.68 4.40 19.30
CA ALA A 334 5.92 3.67 19.10
C ALA A 334 6.26 3.57 17.59
N ALA A 335 7.54 3.67 17.28
CA ALA A 335 8.02 3.44 15.94
C ALA A 335 7.84 1.95 15.56
N GLY A 336 7.37 1.70 14.33
CA GLY A 336 7.22 0.35 13.79
C GLY A 336 5.88 -0.33 14.08
N ASN A 337 4.89 0.38 14.64
CA ASN A 337 3.59 -0.24 14.98
C ASN A 337 2.57 -0.20 13.83
N LEU A 338 2.62 0.80 12.95
CA LEU A 338 1.62 0.97 11.88
C LEU A 338 2.15 0.49 10.53
N PHE A 339 1.36 -0.36 9.85
CA PHE A 339 1.72 -0.90 8.53
C PHE A 339 0.64 -0.65 7.49
N GLY A 340 -0.31 -1.55 7.28
CA GLY A 340 -1.35 -1.42 6.27
C GLY A 340 -2.52 -0.56 6.72
N LEU A 341 -3.14 0.15 5.77
CA LEU A 341 -4.41 0.84 5.97
C LEU A 341 -5.30 0.70 4.74
N THR A 342 -6.61 0.84 4.95
CA THR A 342 -7.61 0.87 3.88
C THR A 342 -8.84 1.65 4.34
N LEU A 343 -9.71 2.06 3.40
CA LEU A 343 -10.98 2.68 3.77
C LEU A 343 -11.93 1.66 4.39
N ALA A 344 -12.59 2.04 5.48
CA ALA A 344 -13.66 1.23 6.04
C ALA A 344 -14.91 1.27 5.12
N PRO A 345 -15.62 0.16 4.94
CA PRO A 345 -16.84 0.13 4.13
C PRO A 345 -17.87 1.18 4.58
N HIS A 346 -18.62 1.71 3.62
CA HIS A 346 -19.70 2.66 3.86
C HIS A 346 -19.28 3.98 4.54
N GLY A 347 -18.05 4.44 4.31
CA GLY A 347 -17.55 5.71 4.84
C GLY A 347 -17.39 5.76 6.36
N ARG A 348 -17.23 4.60 7.01
CA ARG A 348 -17.12 4.50 8.48
C ARG A 348 -15.76 4.93 9.04
N GLY A 349 -14.82 5.31 8.17
CA GLY A 349 -13.49 5.77 8.57
C GLY A 349 -12.36 5.06 7.83
N VAL A 350 -11.25 4.91 8.51
CA VAL A 350 -10.04 4.24 8.02
C VAL A 350 -9.73 3.03 8.90
N LEU A 351 -9.69 1.85 8.31
CA LEU A 351 -9.18 0.63 8.92
C LEU A 351 -7.66 0.60 8.82
N PHE A 352 -7.00 0.16 9.86
CA PHE A 352 -5.54 0.00 9.87
C PHE A 352 -5.13 -1.13 10.81
N VAL A 353 -3.95 -1.69 10.59
CA VAL A 353 -3.35 -2.70 11.44
C VAL A 353 -2.29 -2.08 12.34
N ASP A 354 -2.27 -2.52 13.59
CA ASP A 354 -1.35 -2.07 14.62
C ASP A 354 -0.58 -3.29 15.16
N ASP A 355 0.71 -3.37 14.81
CA ASP A 355 1.61 -4.43 15.24
C ASP A 355 1.91 -4.36 16.75
N GLY A 356 1.89 -3.16 17.34
CA GLY A 356 2.20 -2.98 18.76
C GLY A 356 1.31 -3.78 19.70
N ASP A 357 0.06 -4.05 19.30
CA ASP A 357 -0.87 -4.90 20.05
C ASP A 357 -1.52 -6.00 19.21
N ASN A 358 -1.08 -6.20 17.97
CA ASN A 358 -1.55 -7.20 17.02
C ASN A 358 -3.07 -7.12 16.79
N THR A 359 -3.56 -5.95 16.43
CA THR A 359 -5.00 -5.70 16.24
C THR A 359 -5.32 -5.02 14.92
N LEU A 360 -6.54 -5.29 14.44
CA LEU A 360 -7.24 -4.46 13.47
C LEU A 360 -7.97 -3.35 14.22
N LYS A 361 -7.76 -2.11 13.81
CA LYS A 361 -8.39 -0.91 14.37
C LYS A 361 -9.12 -0.10 13.31
N VAL A 362 -10.04 0.75 13.75
CA VAL A 362 -10.71 1.73 12.90
C VAL A 362 -10.56 3.13 13.51
N PHE A 363 -10.12 4.09 12.70
CA PHE A 363 -10.24 5.52 12.99
C PHE A 363 -11.54 6.03 12.38
N GLY A 364 -12.53 6.32 13.23
CA GLY A 364 -13.89 6.56 12.80
C GLY A 364 -14.63 7.60 13.67
N HIS A 365 -15.94 7.63 13.51
CA HIS A 365 -16.83 8.49 14.31
C HIS A 365 -16.89 8.04 15.79
N LYS A 366 -17.38 8.96 16.65
CA LYS A 366 -17.66 8.65 18.07
C LYS A 366 -18.81 7.66 18.20
#